data_0941c45af27dc49f4a236994c7c501d6
#
_entry.id   0941c45af27dc49f4a236994c7c501d6
#
_cell.length_a   1.000
_cell.length_b   1.000
_cell.length_c   1.000
_cell.angle_alpha   90.00
_cell.angle_beta   90.00
_cell.angle_gamma   90.00
#
_symmetry.space_group_name_H-M   'P 1'
#
loop_
_entity.id
_entity.type
_entity.pdbx_description
1 polymer ?
#
loop_
_entity_poly.entity_id
_entity_poly.type
_entity_poly.pdbx_seq_one_letter_code
_entity_poly.pdbx_strand_id
1 'polypeptide(L)'
;MSPALFRIAPLRAALMLFAAVLLLGGCAGLTRDSVRVSVAGLDPLVGQGLEMRFSLKLRVQNPNDAPIEYDGISVALDLNGTPFASGVSDRSGTVPRFGEAVLDVPVSVSAFAAARQAWNLPGAAANGELPYALRGRLAGGVLGTVHFNDAGTLRL
;
A
#
# COMPACT_ATOMS: atom_id res chain seq x y z
N MET A 1 -10.36 50.76 49.53
CA MET A 1 -11.16 49.88 48.65
C MET A 1 -10.66 50.07 47.26
N SER A 2 -9.88 49.09 46.73
CA SER A 2 -9.16 49.25 45.48
C SER A 2 -9.93 48.61 44.32
N PRO A 3 -10.30 49.36 43.27
CA PRO A 3 -11.10 48.86 42.12
C PRO A 3 -10.26 48.19 41.01
N ALA A 4 -9.02 47.81 41.28
CA ALA A 4 -8.11 47.31 40.22
C ALA A 4 -8.23 45.85 39.84
N LEU A 5 -8.91 45.03 40.66
CA LEU A 5 -8.99 43.56 40.45
C LEU A 5 -10.10 43.14 39.49
N PHE A 6 -11.04 44.01 39.16
CA PHE A 6 -12.19 43.66 38.31
C PHE A 6 -11.96 43.74 36.81
N ARG A 7 -10.86 44.33 36.38
CA ARG A 7 -10.56 44.58 34.94
C ARG A 7 -9.72 43.46 34.25
N ILE A 8 -9.13 42.56 35.04
CA ILE A 8 -8.23 41.52 34.51
C ILE A 8 -8.97 40.21 34.19
N ALA A 9 -10.12 40.01 34.83
CA ALA A 9 -10.91 38.78 34.63
C ALA A 9 -11.44 38.60 33.17
N PRO A 10 -12.00 39.65 32.47
CA PRO A 10 -12.49 39.46 31.12
C PRO A 10 -11.36 39.24 30.11
N LEU A 11 -10.17 39.81 30.34
CA LEU A 11 -9.02 39.64 29.42
C LEU A 11 -8.46 38.21 29.49
N ARG A 12 -8.42 37.61 30.71
CA ARG A 12 -7.99 36.23 30.90
C ARG A 12 -9.00 35.22 30.31
N ALA A 13 -10.29 35.51 30.45
CA ALA A 13 -11.35 34.70 29.86
C ALA A 13 -11.31 34.77 28.33
N ALA A 14 -11.09 35.94 27.75
CA ALA A 14 -10.95 36.11 26.30
C ALA A 14 -9.71 35.40 25.75
N LEU A 15 -8.58 35.43 26.48
CA LEU A 15 -7.35 34.74 26.09
C LEU A 15 -7.50 33.21 26.14
N MET A 16 -8.20 32.70 27.17
CA MET A 16 -8.49 31.26 27.27
C MET A 16 -9.46 30.79 26.18
N LEU A 17 -10.45 31.60 25.85
CA LEU A 17 -11.40 31.28 24.76
C LEU A 17 -10.67 31.26 23.40
N PHE A 18 -9.79 32.22 23.15
CA PHE A 18 -8.98 32.27 21.93
C PHE A 18 -8.02 31.09 21.81
N ALA A 19 -7.37 30.69 22.94
CA ALA A 19 -6.52 29.51 22.98
C ALA A 19 -7.31 28.21 22.75
N ALA A 20 -8.55 28.10 23.30
CA ALA A 20 -9.42 26.96 23.07
C ALA A 20 -9.87 26.85 21.60
N VAL A 21 -10.17 27.98 20.94
CA VAL A 21 -10.53 28.02 19.51
C VAL A 21 -9.35 27.60 18.63
N LEU A 22 -8.13 28.00 18.97
CA LEU A 22 -6.92 27.58 18.26
C LEU A 22 -6.61 26.08 18.40
N LEU A 23 -6.97 25.49 19.55
CA LEU A 23 -6.80 24.04 19.78
C LEU A 23 -7.85 23.19 19.07
N LEU A 24 -9.03 23.71 18.79
CA LEU A 24 -10.06 23.03 18.02
C LEU A 24 -9.86 23.07 16.51
N GLY A 25 -9.07 24.02 15.99
CA GLY A 25 -8.78 24.16 14.56
C GLY A 25 -7.75 23.16 14.01
N GLY A 26 -7.13 22.32 14.85
CA GLY A 26 -5.98 21.50 14.50
C GLY A 26 -6.26 20.14 13.82
N CYS A 27 -7.50 19.78 13.55
CA CYS A 27 -7.84 18.49 12.96
C CYS A 27 -8.39 18.58 11.53
N ALA A 28 -7.90 19.49 10.70
CA ALA A 28 -7.99 19.30 9.25
C ALA A 28 -6.97 18.23 8.85
N GLY A 29 -7.25 16.97 9.22
CA GLY A 29 -6.42 15.83 8.85
C GLY A 29 -6.33 15.77 7.34
N LEU A 30 -5.12 15.78 6.80
CA LEU A 30 -4.80 15.40 5.43
C LEU A 30 -5.22 13.94 5.26
N THR A 31 -6.50 13.69 5.07
CA THR A 31 -7.02 12.36 4.74
C THR A 31 -6.54 12.05 3.33
N ARG A 32 -5.47 11.24 3.24
CA ARG A 32 -5.03 10.68 1.98
C ARG A 32 -5.89 9.48 1.67
N ASP A 33 -6.39 9.44 0.45
CA ASP A 33 -7.06 8.27 -0.08
C ASP A 33 -6.05 7.13 -0.25
N SER A 34 -6.51 5.92 0.06
CA SER A 34 -5.68 4.73 -0.09
C SER A 34 -5.31 4.51 -1.56
N VAL A 35 -4.04 4.28 -1.81
CA VAL A 35 -3.52 3.91 -3.12
C VAL A 35 -4.14 2.56 -3.52
N ARG A 36 -4.63 2.47 -4.74
CA ARG A 36 -5.17 1.22 -5.30
C ARG A 36 -4.08 0.52 -6.08
N VAL A 37 -3.84 -0.74 -5.74
CA VAL A 37 -2.86 -1.57 -6.44
C VAL A 37 -3.55 -2.85 -6.87
N SER A 38 -3.41 -3.21 -8.13
CA SER A 38 -3.97 -4.46 -8.68
C SER A 38 -2.93 -5.18 -9.54
N VAL A 39 -3.08 -6.50 -9.63
CA VAL A 39 -2.25 -7.31 -10.51
C VAL A 39 -2.66 -7.05 -11.97
N ALA A 40 -1.73 -6.54 -12.76
CA ALA A 40 -1.92 -6.26 -14.18
C ALA A 40 -1.41 -7.40 -15.08
N GLY A 41 -0.46 -8.21 -14.59
CA GLY A 41 0.10 -9.32 -15.35
C GLY A 41 1.22 -10.04 -14.61
N LEU A 42 1.62 -11.18 -15.17
CA LEU A 42 2.70 -12.01 -14.66
C LEU A 42 3.44 -12.62 -15.85
N ASP A 43 4.65 -12.15 -16.10
CA ASP A 43 5.48 -12.64 -17.21
C ASP A 43 6.57 -13.57 -16.68
N PRO A 44 6.84 -14.71 -17.33
CA PRO A 44 7.90 -15.59 -16.92
C PRO A 44 9.28 -14.96 -17.16
N LEU A 45 10.19 -15.15 -16.21
CA LEU A 45 11.60 -14.79 -16.32
C LEU A 45 12.46 -16.05 -16.30
N VAL A 46 13.68 -15.94 -16.80
CA VAL A 46 14.64 -17.06 -16.71
C VAL A 46 14.94 -17.32 -15.24
N GLY A 47 14.57 -18.51 -14.77
CA GLY A 47 14.83 -18.98 -13.40
C GLY A 47 16.25 -19.52 -13.23
N GLN A 48 16.66 -19.74 -11.98
CA GLN A 48 17.93 -20.39 -11.63
C GLN A 48 17.66 -21.54 -10.64
N GLY A 49 18.15 -22.73 -10.97
CA GLY A 49 18.02 -23.90 -10.10
C GLY A 49 16.57 -24.35 -9.96
N LEU A 50 16.09 -24.48 -8.71
CA LEU A 50 14.74 -24.89 -8.36
C LEU A 50 13.79 -23.69 -8.12
N GLU A 51 14.18 -22.50 -8.51
CA GLU A 51 13.33 -21.30 -8.44
C GLU A 51 12.72 -20.97 -9.80
N MET A 52 11.43 -20.76 -9.81
CA MET A 52 10.74 -20.11 -10.92
C MET A 52 10.68 -18.61 -10.64
N ARG A 53 11.03 -17.80 -11.64
CA ARG A 53 11.01 -16.35 -11.52
C ARG A 53 10.00 -15.76 -12.48
N PHE A 54 9.32 -14.72 -12.03
CA PHE A 54 8.34 -13.99 -12.80
C PHE A 54 8.54 -12.49 -12.61
N SER A 55 8.14 -11.71 -13.62
CA SER A 55 7.92 -10.27 -13.47
C SER A 55 6.45 -10.05 -13.15
N LEU A 56 6.16 -9.67 -11.92
CA LEU A 56 4.82 -9.29 -11.49
C LEU A 56 4.58 -7.84 -11.89
N LYS A 57 3.60 -7.61 -12.77
CA LYS A 57 3.17 -6.26 -13.16
C LYS A 57 2.08 -5.77 -12.24
N LEU A 58 2.34 -4.68 -11.54
CA LEU A 58 1.41 -4.04 -10.64
C LEU A 58 0.94 -2.73 -11.24
N ARG A 59 -0.37 -2.58 -11.40
CA ARG A 59 -0.98 -1.30 -11.71
C ARG A 59 -1.24 -0.56 -10.41
N VAL A 60 -0.59 0.57 -10.24
CA VAL A 60 -0.73 1.45 -9.07
C VAL A 60 -1.49 2.70 -9.48
N GLN A 61 -2.62 2.95 -8.85
CA GLN A 61 -3.45 4.13 -9.07
C GLN A 61 -3.35 5.04 -7.85
N ASN A 62 -3.02 6.29 -8.08
CA ASN A 62 -2.89 7.33 -7.07
C ASN A 62 -4.11 8.27 -7.13
N PRO A 63 -5.06 8.15 -6.19
CA PRO A 63 -6.23 9.04 -6.15
C PRO A 63 -5.95 10.41 -5.51
N ASN A 64 -4.70 10.65 -5.08
CA ASN A 64 -4.34 11.85 -4.35
C ASN A 64 -3.82 12.96 -5.28
N ASP A 65 -3.87 14.19 -4.80
CA ASP A 65 -3.40 15.40 -5.46
C ASP A 65 -1.87 15.59 -5.43
N ALA A 66 -1.15 14.74 -4.69
CA ALA A 66 0.30 14.71 -4.62
C ALA A 66 0.86 13.45 -5.30
N PRO A 67 1.98 13.54 -6.01
CA PRO A 67 2.64 12.38 -6.60
C PRO A 67 3.19 11.46 -5.50
N ILE A 68 3.33 10.17 -5.82
CA ILE A 68 3.96 9.17 -4.94
C ILE A 68 5.31 8.83 -5.54
N GLU A 69 6.37 9.31 -4.89
CA GLU A 69 7.73 8.93 -5.21
C GLU A 69 8.12 7.68 -4.43
N TYR A 70 8.82 6.74 -5.07
CA TYR A 70 9.31 5.52 -4.43
C TYR A 70 10.72 5.20 -4.94
N ASP A 71 11.52 4.56 -4.10
CA ASP A 71 12.88 4.08 -4.36
C ASP A 71 13.04 2.57 -4.09
N GLY A 72 11.95 1.93 -3.69
CA GLY A 72 11.91 0.49 -3.45
C GLY A 72 10.50 -0.05 -3.41
N ILE A 73 10.36 -1.33 -3.82
CA ILE A 73 9.09 -2.05 -3.84
C ILE A 73 9.29 -3.40 -3.18
N SER A 74 8.38 -3.80 -2.31
CA SER A 74 8.34 -5.14 -1.73
C SER A 74 6.94 -5.69 -1.86
N VAL A 75 6.82 -6.95 -2.29
CA VAL A 75 5.55 -7.64 -2.50
C VAL A 75 5.57 -9.06 -1.93
N ALA A 76 4.41 -9.51 -1.47
CA ALA A 76 4.12 -10.88 -1.13
C ALA A 76 2.76 -11.26 -1.71
N LEU A 77 2.69 -12.40 -2.39
CA LEU A 77 1.51 -12.93 -3.02
C LEU A 77 1.16 -14.28 -2.39
N ASP A 78 -0.03 -14.35 -1.84
CA ASP A 78 -0.62 -15.59 -1.37
C ASP A 78 -1.63 -16.08 -2.42
N LEU A 79 -1.67 -17.39 -2.68
CA LEU A 79 -2.68 -18.04 -3.48
C LEU A 79 -3.43 -19.06 -2.63
N ASN A 80 -4.76 -19.02 -2.68
CA ASN A 80 -5.62 -19.90 -1.89
C ASN A 80 -5.23 -19.91 -0.40
N GLY A 81 -4.91 -18.73 0.17
CA GLY A 81 -4.51 -18.56 1.57
C GLY A 81 -3.12 -19.09 1.92
N THR A 82 -2.33 -19.52 0.92
CA THR A 82 -0.97 -20.07 1.13
C THR A 82 0.06 -19.15 0.48
N PRO A 83 1.17 -18.81 1.16
CA PRO A 83 2.28 -18.07 0.57
C PRO A 83 2.78 -18.72 -0.71
N PHE A 84 2.80 -17.97 -1.80
CA PHE A 84 3.16 -18.47 -3.12
C PHE A 84 4.42 -17.82 -3.66
N ALA A 85 4.46 -16.49 -3.73
CA ALA A 85 5.56 -15.74 -4.30
C ALA A 85 5.90 -14.51 -3.45
N SER A 86 7.15 -14.10 -3.50
CA SER A 86 7.58 -12.84 -2.92
C SER A 86 8.67 -12.19 -3.78
N GLY A 87 8.79 -10.88 -3.67
CA GLY A 87 9.79 -10.15 -4.42
C GLY A 87 10.10 -8.78 -3.85
N VAL A 88 11.26 -8.30 -4.20
CA VAL A 88 11.72 -6.95 -3.89
C VAL A 88 12.36 -6.34 -5.14
N SER A 89 12.27 -5.04 -5.27
CA SER A 89 12.90 -4.27 -6.33
C SER A 89 13.41 -2.96 -5.75
N ASP A 90 14.60 -2.56 -6.16
CA ASP A 90 15.24 -1.27 -5.86
C ASP A 90 14.97 -0.23 -6.94
N ARG A 91 14.04 -0.51 -7.86
CA ARG A 91 13.64 0.45 -8.88
C ARG A 91 12.93 1.63 -8.26
N SER A 92 13.40 2.82 -8.61
CA SER A 92 12.79 4.08 -8.24
C SER A 92 11.84 4.58 -9.33
N GLY A 93 10.87 5.41 -8.93
CA GLY A 93 9.95 6.03 -9.86
C GLY A 93 8.92 6.90 -9.17
N THR A 94 7.95 7.35 -9.96
CA THR A 94 6.89 8.24 -9.49
C THR A 94 5.56 7.79 -10.06
N VAL A 95 4.54 7.67 -9.19
CA VAL A 95 3.15 7.54 -9.60
C VAL A 95 2.53 8.93 -9.62
N PRO A 96 2.10 9.47 -10.77
CA PRO A 96 1.58 10.83 -10.86
C PRO A 96 0.36 11.07 -9.96
N ARG A 97 0.14 12.32 -9.57
CA ARG A 97 -1.11 12.73 -8.94
C ARG A 97 -2.30 12.42 -9.86
N PHE A 98 -3.39 11.92 -9.30
CA PHE A 98 -4.59 11.52 -10.04
C PHE A 98 -4.28 10.65 -11.28
N GLY A 99 -3.20 9.85 -11.20
CA GLY A 99 -2.70 9.05 -12.31
C GLY A 99 -2.40 7.62 -11.92
N GLU A 100 -1.87 6.89 -12.88
CA GLU A 100 -1.44 5.51 -12.70
C GLU A 100 -0.05 5.25 -13.26
N ALA A 101 0.59 4.19 -12.73
CA ALA A 101 1.83 3.63 -13.26
C ALA A 101 1.77 2.10 -13.20
N VAL A 102 2.47 1.45 -14.13
CA VAL A 102 2.69 0.00 -14.09
C VAL A 102 4.11 -0.25 -13.62
N LEU A 103 4.24 -1.02 -12.55
CA LEU A 103 5.50 -1.35 -11.90
C LEU A 103 5.82 -2.82 -12.12
N ASP A 104 7.05 -3.11 -12.57
CA ASP A 104 7.55 -4.48 -12.74
C ASP A 104 8.35 -4.87 -11.51
N VAL A 105 7.90 -5.92 -10.81
CA VAL A 105 8.57 -6.44 -9.62
C VAL A 105 8.99 -7.88 -9.88
N PRO A 106 10.30 -8.19 -9.87
CA PRO A 106 10.75 -9.58 -9.97
C PRO A 106 10.32 -10.34 -8.72
N VAL A 107 9.59 -11.43 -8.90
CA VAL A 107 9.15 -12.31 -7.82
C VAL A 107 9.70 -13.71 -8.03
N SER A 108 10.02 -14.40 -6.96
CA SER A 108 10.47 -15.78 -6.95
C SER A 108 9.41 -16.68 -6.32
N VAL A 109 9.22 -17.84 -6.93
CA VAL A 109 8.38 -18.94 -6.46
C VAL A 109 9.29 -20.13 -6.21
N SER A 110 9.34 -20.63 -4.97
CA SER A 110 10.09 -21.83 -4.68
C SER A 110 9.37 -23.09 -5.21
N ALA A 111 10.12 -24.10 -5.61
CA ALA A 111 9.55 -25.37 -6.05
C ALA A 111 8.63 -26.01 -4.96
N PHE A 112 8.95 -25.78 -3.68
CA PHE A 112 8.11 -26.25 -2.56
C PHE A 112 6.77 -25.50 -2.49
N ALA A 113 6.78 -24.18 -2.75
CA ALA A 113 5.55 -23.41 -2.79
C ALA A 113 4.66 -23.85 -3.97
N ALA A 114 5.27 -24.07 -5.14
CA ALA A 114 4.58 -24.57 -6.31
C ALA A 114 4.00 -25.98 -6.06
N ALA A 115 4.77 -26.90 -5.48
CA ALA A 115 4.31 -28.28 -5.15
C ALA A 115 3.16 -28.23 -4.13
N ARG A 116 3.28 -27.42 -3.08
CA ARG A 116 2.22 -27.26 -2.07
C ARG A 116 0.93 -26.70 -2.66
N GLN A 117 1.07 -25.76 -3.58
CA GLN A 117 -0.07 -25.19 -4.29
C GLN A 117 -0.74 -26.26 -5.18
N ALA A 118 0.06 -27.04 -5.92
CA ALA A 118 -0.47 -28.13 -6.74
C ALA A 118 -1.25 -29.17 -5.94
N TRP A 119 -0.85 -29.44 -4.70
CA TRP A 119 -1.57 -30.36 -3.81
C TRP A 119 -2.90 -29.80 -3.29
N ASN A 120 -3.01 -28.48 -3.16
CA ASN A 120 -4.21 -27.78 -2.67
C ASN A 120 -5.18 -27.37 -3.80
N LEU A 121 -4.77 -27.53 -5.07
CA LEU A 121 -5.56 -27.17 -6.25
C LEU A 121 -6.84 -27.98 -6.48
N PRO A 122 -6.97 -29.29 -6.13
CA PRO A 122 -8.14 -30.08 -6.52
C PRO A 122 -9.49 -29.53 -6.04
N GLY A 123 -9.50 -28.71 -4.99
CA GLY A 123 -10.72 -28.06 -4.50
C GLY A 123 -10.95 -26.65 -5.07
N ALA A 124 -9.88 -25.89 -5.34
CA ALA A 124 -9.97 -24.52 -5.80
C ALA A 124 -10.09 -24.42 -7.34
N ALA A 125 -9.48 -25.35 -8.07
CA ALA A 125 -9.54 -25.41 -9.53
C ALA A 125 -10.86 -25.98 -10.07
N ALA A 126 -11.69 -26.59 -9.21
CA ALA A 126 -12.98 -27.15 -9.64
C ALA A 126 -13.92 -26.10 -10.27
N ASN A 127 -13.74 -24.82 -9.93
CA ASN A 127 -14.54 -23.71 -10.46
C ASN A 127 -13.73 -22.80 -11.42
N GLY A 128 -12.47 -23.13 -11.73
CA GLY A 128 -11.61 -22.28 -12.57
C GLY A 128 -11.23 -20.93 -11.95
N GLU A 129 -11.45 -20.77 -10.66
CA GLU A 129 -11.17 -19.53 -9.93
C GLU A 129 -10.18 -19.80 -8.78
N LEU A 130 -9.10 -19.03 -8.76
CA LEU A 130 -8.06 -19.13 -7.73
C LEU A 130 -8.01 -17.83 -6.93
N PRO A 131 -8.42 -17.81 -5.65
CA PRO A 131 -8.35 -16.64 -4.83
C PRO A 131 -6.88 -16.25 -4.57
N TYR A 132 -6.60 -14.96 -4.64
CA TYR A 132 -5.29 -14.40 -4.30
C TYR A 132 -5.40 -13.27 -3.27
N ALA A 133 -4.33 -13.09 -2.52
CA ALA A 133 -4.11 -11.92 -1.69
C ALA A 133 -2.69 -11.38 -1.95
N LEU A 134 -2.63 -10.12 -2.34
CA LEU A 134 -1.40 -9.38 -2.57
C LEU A 134 -1.19 -8.38 -1.45
N ARG A 135 0.01 -8.35 -0.88
CA ARG A 135 0.44 -7.37 0.11
C ARG A 135 1.76 -6.78 -0.33
N GLY A 136 1.94 -5.48 -0.10
CA GLY A 136 3.18 -4.85 -0.46
C GLY A 136 3.35 -3.45 0.10
N ARG A 137 4.50 -2.88 -0.22
CA ARG A 137 4.83 -1.51 0.14
C ARG A 137 5.69 -0.87 -0.94
N LEU A 138 5.45 0.41 -1.14
CA LEU A 138 6.34 1.34 -1.86
C LEU A 138 7.11 2.11 -0.80
N ALA A 139 8.42 1.97 -0.79
CA ALA A 139 9.31 2.65 0.15
C ALA A 139 9.92 3.88 -0.51
N GLY A 140 10.20 4.91 0.27
CA GLY A 140 10.88 6.13 -0.18
C GLY A 140 9.98 7.35 -0.34
N GLY A 141 10.59 8.43 -0.83
CA GLY A 141 9.93 9.72 -1.03
C GLY A 141 9.66 10.49 0.26
N VAL A 142 9.19 11.73 0.07
CA VAL A 142 8.84 12.67 1.17
C VAL A 142 7.67 12.15 2.01
N LEU A 143 6.87 11.26 1.46
CA LEU A 143 5.68 10.70 2.08
C LEU A 143 5.94 9.46 2.94
N GLY A 144 7.20 8.97 2.96
CA GLY A 144 7.58 7.74 3.65
C GLY A 144 7.10 6.49 2.90
N THR A 145 6.76 5.44 3.66
CA THR A 145 6.33 4.15 3.10
C THR A 145 4.82 4.10 2.89
N VAL A 146 4.40 3.78 1.66
CA VAL A 146 2.99 3.53 1.32
C VAL A 146 2.74 2.03 1.30
N HIS A 147 1.87 1.54 2.18
CA HIS A 147 1.44 0.14 2.21
C HIS A 147 0.21 -0.04 1.35
N PHE A 148 0.14 -1.18 0.69
CA PHE A 148 -1.02 -1.57 -0.11
C PHE A 148 -1.36 -3.04 0.07
N ASN A 149 -2.61 -3.35 -0.17
CA ASN A 149 -3.13 -4.70 -0.24
C ASN A 149 -4.20 -4.78 -1.33
N ASP A 150 -4.28 -5.93 -1.96
CA ASP A 150 -5.29 -6.27 -2.95
C ASP A 150 -5.69 -7.73 -2.78
N ALA A 151 -6.93 -8.06 -3.07
CA ALA A 151 -7.42 -9.42 -3.03
C ALA A 151 -8.48 -9.61 -4.11
N GLY A 152 -8.48 -10.78 -4.71
CA GLY A 152 -9.40 -11.11 -5.79
C GLY A 152 -9.33 -12.57 -6.18
N THR A 153 -9.83 -12.88 -7.37
CA THR A 153 -9.76 -14.21 -7.96
C THR A 153 -9.07 -14.14 -9.33
N LEU A 154 -8.13 -15.06 -9.55
CA LEU A 154 -7.53 -15.30 -10.85
C LEU A 154 -8.38 -16.36 -11.55
N ARG A 155 -8.77 -16.13 -12.80
CA ARG A 155 -9.39 -17.12 -13.66
C ARG A 155 -8.28 -17.87 -14.40
N LEU A 156 -8.32 -19.20 -14.32
CA LEU A 156 -7.36 -20.12 -14.97
C LEU A 156 -7.87 -20.53 -16.33
#